data_db3dd85d56b9b81c8fc9e1b1d3348ba3
#
_entry.id   db3dd85d56b9b81c8fc9e1b1d3348ba3
#
_cell.length_a   1.000
_cell.length_b   1.000
_cell.length_c   1.000
_cell.angle_alpha   90.00
_cell.angle_beta   90.00
_cell.angle_gamma   90.00
#
_symmetry.space_group_name_H-M   'P 1'
#
loop_
_entity.id
_entity.type
_entity.pdbx_description
1 polymer ?
#
loop_
_entity_poly.entity_id
_entity_poly.type
_entity_poly.pdbx_seq_one_letter_code
_entity_poly.pdbx_strand_id
1 'polypeptide(L)'
;MTKSVVTTCPALLAVYLIAFLQGLTLVSFPASSTVLKQMHGISDAQYGAIFLPQLAFAVLGAVAGGTLARRWGLQKLLWLTAAGNGLSQLALAGSFWVAPLLAFPIILLGTALLGLSFGLSGAPLNSYPPQFFPRHAPTAVVALHTLIGLGLMVGPLLATGFGKAGLWIGFPLLLLAVSAMLTLTAAAVRLPDVGSQPQDQVSANPPLSSGAFWMFAAIAVLYAFAEGTFGNWAVIYLSEVKQLPAEVAALALSVFWGAMVAGRLLVAVLVARIAPLVIWLALPVLMAAVFLLLPAANTPTLGLGLFALAGLACSAFFP
;
A
#
# COMPACT_ATOMS: atom_id res chain seq x y z
N MET A 1 -7.34 -28.92 25.72
CA MET A 1 -6.43 -29.56 24.71
C MET A 1 -6.31 -28.62 23.53
N THR A 2 -5.30 -27.77 23.52
CA THR A 2 -4.97 -26.90 22.38
C THR A 2 -4.40 -27.76 21.28
N LYS A 3 -5.18 -27.99 20.21
CA LYS A 3 -4.65 -28.59 18.99
C LYS A 3 -3.53 -27.68 18.49
N SER A 4 -2.29 -28.14 18.54
CA SER A 4 -1.17 -27.47 17.88
C SER A 4 -1.51 -27.42 16.39
N VAL A 5 -1.87 -26.24 15.91
CA VAL A 5 -2.06 -26.00 14.47
C VAL A 5 -0.70 -26.11 13.84
N VAL A 6 -0.44 -27.20 13.13
CA VAL A 6 0.77 -27.34 12.32
C VAL A 6 0.65 -26.31 11.20
N THR A 7 1.37 -25.20 11.36
CA THR A 7 1.48 -24.18 10.31
C THR A 7 2.16 -24.81 9.11
N THR A 8 1.43 -25.02 8.02
CA THR A 8 2.03 -25.54 6.79
C THR A 8 2.79 -24.43 6.08
N CYS A 9 3.99 -24.74 5.56
CA CYS A 9 4.80 -23.78 4.79
C CYS A 9 3.99 -23.06 3.69
N PRO A 10 3.11 -23.74 2.92
CA PRO A 10 2.25 -23.09 1.93
C PRO A 10 1.28 -22.05 2.51
N ALA A 11 0.74 -22.27 3.70
CA ALA A 11 -0.18 -21.32 4.36
C ALA A 11 0.55 -20.02 4.73
N LEU A 12 1.73 -20.16 5.32
CA LEU A 12 2.60 -19.03 5.64
C LEU A 12 2.97 -18.24 4.38
N LEU A 13 3.46 -18.92 3.35
CA LEU A 13 3.86 -18.30 2.09
C LEU A 13 2.68 -17.57 1.43
N ALA A 14 1.49 -18.15 1.41
CA ALA A 14 0.32 -17.50 0.81
C ALA A 14 0.03 -16.15 1.47
N VAL A 15 0.02 -16.07 2.80
CA VAL A 15 -0.27 -14.82 3.53
C VAL A 15 0.80 -13.76 3.25
N TYR A 16 2.07 -14.12 3.36
CA TYR A 16 3.18 -13.17 3.20
C TYR A 16 3.39 -12.74 1.74
N LEU A 17 3.16 -13.64 0.77
CA LEU A 17 3.22 -13.29 -0.65
C LEU A 17 2.03 -12.42 -1.07
N ILE A 18 0.83 -12.61 -0.50
CA ILE A 18 -0.30 -11.70 -0.72
C ILE A 18 -0.02 -10.31 -0.13
N ALA A 19 0.67 -10.23 1.00
CA ALA A 19 1.12 -8.95 1.55
C ALA A 19 2.11 -8.23 0.61
N PHE A 20 3.08 -8.95 0.05
CA PHE A 20 4.01 -8.41 -0.94
C PHE A 20 3.28 -7.97 -2.22
N LEU A 21 2.36 -8.79 -2.74
CA LEU A 21 1.50 -8.46 -3.88
C LEU A 21 0.67 -7.19 -3.60
N GLN A 22 0.14 -7.05 -2.39
CA GLN A 22 -0.62 -5.85 -1.99
C GLN A 22 0.21 -4.58 -2.18
N GLY A 23 1.49 -4.60 -1.80
CA GLY A 23 2.40 -3.49 -2.04
C GLY A 23 2.62 -3.22 -3.53
N LEU A 24 2.90 -4.26 -4.32
CA LEU A 24 3.08 -4.13 -5.78
C LEU A 24 1.87 -3.51 -6.46
N THR A 25 0.66 -3.94 -6.09
CA THR A 25 -0.58 -3.47 -6.72
C THR A 25 -0.97 -2.06 -6.28
N LEU A 26 -0.72 -1.69 -5.01
CA LEU A 26 -1.01 -0.34 -4.52
C LEU A 26 -0.26 0.75 -5.27
N VAL A 27 0.97 0.48 -5.67
CA VAL A 27 1.82 1.45 -6.38
C VAL A 27 1.66 1.37 -7.90
N SER A 28 0.86 0.45 -8.43
CA SER A 28 0.79 0.20 -9.88
C SER A 28 0.25 1.40 -10.68
N PHE A 29 -0.78 2.08 -10.17
CA PHE A 29 -1.32 3.28 -10.82
C PHE A 29 -0.36 4.47 -10.76
N PRO A 30 0.23 4.85 -9.60
CA PRO A 30 1.26 5.88 -9.55
C PRO A 30 2.49 5.57 -10.43
N ALA A 31 2.95 4.34 -10.42
CA ALA A 31 4.09 3.92 -11.26
C ALA A 31 3.78 3.96 -12.77
N SER A 32 2.50 3.88 -13.15
CA SER A 32 2.02 3.96 -14.53
C SER A 32 1.54 5.37 -14.93
N SER A 33 1.68 6.36 -14.06
CA SER A 33 1.06 7.69 -14.21
C SER A 33 1.36 8.38 -15.54
N THR A 34 2.63 8.43 -15.95
CA THR A 34 3.05 9.02 -17.23
C THR A 34 2.42 8.31 -18.43
N VAL A 35 2.41 6.97 -18.42
CA VAL A 35 1.81 6.18 -19.49
C VAL A 35 0.31 6.42 -19.56
N LEU A 36 -0.40 6.40 -18.42
CA LEU A 36 -1.85 6.65 -18.36
C LEU A 36 -2.20 8.04 -18.89
N LYS A 37 -1.44 9.09 -18.48
CA LYS A 37 -1.67 10.44 -18.97
C LYS A 37 -1.42 10.57 -20.47
N GLN A 38 -0.33 10.02 -20.98
CA GLN A 38 0.03 10.11 -22.39
C GLN A 38 -0.93 9.34 -23.30
N MET A 39 -1.32 8.12 -22.89
CA MET A 39 -2.19 7.26 -23.72
C MET A 39 -3.64 7.75 -23.77
N HIS A 40 -4.16 8.23 -22.64
CA HIS A 40 -5.58 8.54 -22.52
C HIS A 40 -5.87 10.04 -22.49
N GLY A 41 -4.85 10.90 -22.59
CA GLY A 41 -5.02 12.36 -22.52
C GLY A 41 -5.57 12.83 -21.17
N ILE A 42 -5.28 12.10 -20.08
CA ILE A 42 -5.80 12.40 -18.74
C ILE A 42 -5.16 13.69 -18.21
N SER A 43 -5.97 14.66 -17.84
CA SER A 43 -5.51 15.89 -17.17
C SER A 43 -5.02 15.62 -15.74
N ASP A 44 -4.29 16.57 -15.13
CA ASP A 44 -3.84 16.45 -13.74
C ASP A 44 -5.02 16.33 -12.76
N ALA A 45 -6.11 17.08 -13.01
CA ALA A 45 -7.32 16.96 -12.21
C ALA A 45 -7.95 15.56 -12.30
N GLN A 46 -8.02 15.00 -13.49
CA GLN A 46 -8.52 13.63 -13.69
C GLN A 46 -7.58 12.61 -13.04
N TYR A 47 -6.26 12.80 -13.18
CA TYR A 47 -5.29 11.92 -12.53
C TYR A 47 -5.43 11.95 -10.99
N GLY A 48 -5.58 13.13 -10.39
CA GLY A 48 -5.88 13.22 -8.96
C GLY A 48 -7.20 12.52 -8.59
N ALA A 49 -8.22 12.65 -9.44
CA ALA A 49 -9.54 12.07 -9.21
C ALA A 49 -9.54 10.53 -9.21
N ILE A 50 -8.61 9.84 -9.88
CA ILE A 50 -8.56 8.36 -9.86
C ILE A 50 -8.31 7.78 -8.47
N PHE A 51 -7.72 8.53 -7.55
CA PHE A 51 -7.45 8.08 -6.17
C PHE A 51 -8.64 8.29 -5.21
N LEU A 52 -9.66 9.04 -5.60
CA LEU A 52 -10.86 9.25 -4.78
C LEU A 52 -11.66 7.94 -4.56
N PRO A 53 -11.98 7.16 -5.63
CA PRO A 53 -12.58 5.85 -5.44
C PRO A 53 -11.70 4.89 -4.64
N GLN A 54 -10.37 4.91 -4.85
CA GLN A 54 -9.46 4.08 -4.08
C GLN A 54 -9.60 4.36 -2.58
N LEU A 55 -9.56 5.63 -2.17
CA LEU A 55 -9.70 6.01 -0.77
C LEU A 55 -11.07 5.64 -0.20
N ALA A 56 -12.15 5.98 -0.92
CA ALA A 56 -13.51 5.71 -0.48
C ALA A 56 -13.76 4.20 -0.27
N PHE A 57 -13.36 3.38 -1.23
CA PHE A 57 -13.53 1.93 -1.15
C PHE A 57 -12.55 1.26 -0.18
N ALA A 58 -11.36 1.85 0.08
CA ALA A 58 -10.47 1.38 1.15
C ALA A 58 -11.11 1.56 2.53
N VAL A 59 -11.74 2.71 2.78
CA VAL A 59 -12.48 2.94 4.02
C VAL A 59 -13.66 1.98 4.15
N LEU A 60 -14.46 1.82 3.09
CA LEU A 60 -15.59 0.87 3.07
C LEU A 60 -15.12 -0.57 3.33
N GLY A 61 -14.02 -0.99 2.69
CA GLY A 61 -13.42 -2.30 2.88
C GLY A 61 -12.91 -2.51 4.30
N ALA A 62 -12.26 -1.52 4.89
CA ALA A 62 -11.76 -1.59 6.26
C ALA A 62 -12.91 -1.69 7.29
N VAL A 63 -13.96 -0.89 7.13
CA VAL A 63 -15.15 -0.94 8.00
C VAL A 63 -15.90 -2.28 7.85
N ALA A 64 -16.08 -2.75 6.62
CA ALA A 64 -16.77 -4.02 6.35
C ALA A 64 -15.92 -5.24 6.73
N GLY A 65 -14.59 -5.13 6.66
CA GLY A 65 -13.65 -6.25 6.78
C GLY A 65 -13.82 -7.05 8.06
N GLY A 66 -13.97 -6.39 9.21
CA GLY A 66 -14.19 -7.06 10.48
C GLY A 66 -15.52 -7.85 10.55
N THR A 67 -16.59 -7.30 10.00
CA THR A 67 -17.90 -7.97 9.94
C THR A 67 -17.90 -9.13 8.95
N LEU A 68 -17.29 -8.93 7.79
CA LEU A 68 -17.16 -9.98 6.78
C LEU A 68 -16.24 -11.11 7.24
N ALA A 69 -15.16 -10.80 7.98
CA ALA A 69 -14.29 -11.80 8.60
C ALA A 69 -15.08 -12.74 9.55
N ARG A 70 -15.97 -12.19 10.35
CA ARG A 70 -16.83 -12.98 11.24
C ARG A 70 -17.85 -13.85 10.48
N ARG A 71 -18.40 -13.34 9.36
CA ARG A 71 -19.44 -14.04 8.58
C ARG A 71 -18.88 -15.06 7.61
N TRP A 72 -17.79 -14.73 6.93
CA TRP A 72 -17.25 -15.52 5.83
C TRP A 72 -15.93 -16.22 6.17
N GLY A 73 -15.29 -15.82 7.27
CA GLY A 73 -13.97 -16.29 7.68
C GLY A 73 -12.82 -15.52 7.03
N LEU A 74 -11.69 -15.47 7.73
CA LEU A 74 -10.49 -14.73 7.29
C LEU A 74 -9.91 -15.28 5.98
N GLN A 75 -9.98 -16.58 5.74
CA GLN A 75 -9.47 -17.21 4.53
C GLN A 75 -10.20 -16.70 3.28
N LYS A 76 -11.54 -16.55 3.34
CA LYS A 76 -12.31 -16.00 2.22
C LYS A 76 -11.93 -14.55 1.95
N LEU A 77 -11.71 -13.75 2.99
CA LEU A 77 -11.25 -12.37 2.80
C LEU A 77 -9.86 -12.33 2.18
N LEU A 78 -8.96 -13.22 2.57
CA LEU A 78 -7.61 -13.25 2.05
C LEU A 78 -7.59 -13.51 0.53
N TRP A 79 -8.32 -14.55 0.05
CA TRP A 79 -8.34 -14.80 -1.38
C TRP A 79 -9.18 -13.77 -2.14
N LEU A 80 -10.23 -13.18 -1.54
CA LEU A 80 -10.97 -12.05 -2.13
C LEU A 80 -10.07 -10.82 -2.30
N THR A 81 -9.18 -10.55 -1.33
CA THR A 81 -8.15 -9.50 -1.44
C THR A 81 -7.24 -9.75 -2.64
N ALA A 82 -6.70 -10.95 -2.78
CA ALA A 82 -5.83 -11.28 -3.92
C ALA A 82 -6.59 -11.20 -5.26
N ALA A 83 -7.83 -11.70 -5.31
CA ALA A 83 -8.69 -11.62 -6.48
C ALA A 83 -9.02 -10.17 -6.87
N GLY A 84 -9.37 -9.33 -5.90
CA GLY A 84 -9.68 -7.93 -6.14
C GLY A 84 -8.46 -7.13 -6.61
N ASN A 85 -7.26 -7.44 -6.09
CA ASN A 85 -6.01 -6.91 -6.64
C ASN A 85 -5.85 -7.31 -8.11
N GLY A 86 -6.11 -8.58 -8.46
CA GLY A 86 -6.07 -9.05 -9.84
C GLY A 86 -7.07 -8.33 -10.74
N LEU A 87 -8.31 -8.17 -10.28
CA LEU A 87 -9.35 -7.44 -11.04
C LEU A 87 -8.97 -5.97 -11.24
N SER A 88 -8.33 -5.34 -10.25
CA SER A 88 -7.78 -4.00 -10.41
C SER A 88 -6.71 -3.94 -11.51
N GLN A 89 -5.81 -4.92 -11.54
CA GLN A 89 -4.77 -4.99 -12.59
C GLN A 89 -5.36 -5.34 -13.97
N LEU A 90 -6.42 -6.15 -14.01
CA LEU A 90 -7.18 -6.39 -15.23
C LEU A 90 -7.81 -5.10 -15.77
N ALA A 91 -8.37 -4.26 -14.90
CA ALA A 91 -8.90 -2.95 -15.27
C ALA A 91 -7.78 -2.01 -15.77
N LEU A 92 -6.63 -1.98 -15.10
CA LEU A 92 -5.48 -1.19 -15.52
C LEU A 92 -4.98 -1.65 -16.90
N ALA A 93 -4.79 -2.94 -17.12
CA ALA A 93 -4.42 -3.50 -18.41
C ALA A 93 -5.50 -3.28 -19.46
N GLY A 94 -6.77 -3.52 -19.11
CA GLY A 94 -7.93 -3.38 -19.98
C GLY A 94 -8.12 -1.96 -20.51
N SER A 95 -7.73 -0.93 -19.74
CA SER A 95 -7.78 0.46 -20.19
C SER A 95 -6.98 0.70 -21.48
N PHE A 96 -6.00 -0.16 -21.75
CA PHE A 96 -5.16 -0.09 -22.95
C PHE A 96 -5.90 -0.40 -24.25
N TRP A 97 -6.90 -1.30 -24.20
CA TRP A 97 -7.59 -1.80 -25.40
C TRP A 97 -8.97 -1.20 -25.66
N VAL A 98 -9.42 -0.31 -24.78
CA VAL A 98 -10.73 0.31 -24.91
C VAL A 98 -10.65 1.69 -25.57
N ALA A 99 -11.79 2.15 -26.09
CA ALA A 99 -11.90 3.51 -26.61
C ALA A 99 -11.58 4.54 -25.49
N PRO A 100 -10.97 5.70 -25.83
CA PRO A 100 -10.55 6.72 -24.84
C PRO A 100 -11.68 7.14 -23.89
N LEU A 101 -12.93 7.19 -24.38
CA LEU A 101 -14.11 7.51 -23.58
C LEU A 101 -14.36 6.53 -22.43
N LEU A 102 -14.02 5.25 -22.62
CA LEU A 102 -14.22 4.19 -21.64
C LEU A 102 -12.99 3.97 -20.74
N ALA A 103 -11.81 4.46 -21.13
CA ALA A 103 -10.58 4.23 -20.41
C ALA A 103 -10.63 4.84 -19.01
N PHE A 104 -11.07 6.09 -18.88
CA PHE A 104 -11.14 6.77 -17.58
C PHE A 104 -12.11 6.10 -16.58
N PRO A 105 -13.37 5.76 -16.94
CA PRO A 105 -14.25 4.96 -16.08
C PRO A 105 -13.66 3.60 -15.67
N ILE A 106 -12.95 2.91 -16.56
CA ILE A 106 -12.30 1.63 -16.24
C ILE A 106 -11.15 1.83 -15.25
N ILE A 107 -10.37 2.90 -15.38
CA ILE A 107 -9.32 3.25 -14.42
C ILE A 107 -9.94 3.54 -13.05
N LEU A 108 -11.04 4.32 -12.99
CA LEU A 108 -11.78 4.57 -11.73
C LEU A 108 -12.29 3.28 -11.09
N LEU A 109 -12.81 2.35 -11.88
CA LEU A 109 -13.21 1.03 -11.40
C LEU A 109 -12.01 0.25 -10.86
N GLY A 110 -10.87 0.28 -11.57
CA GLY A 110 -9.64 -0.38 -11.16
C GLY A 110 -9.13 0.13 -9.81
N THR A 111 -9.13 1.44 -9.62
CA THR A 111 -8.71 2.05 -8.34
C THR A 111 -9.73 1.80 -7.21
N ALA A 112 -11.03 1.76 -7.50
CA ALA A 112 -12.06 1.37 -6.53
C ALA A 112 -11.86 -0.08 -6.05
N LEU A 113 -11.62 -1.01 -6.99
CA LEU A 113 -11.33 -2.43 -6.67
C LEU A 113 -10.05 -2.57 -5.84
N LEU A 114 -9.01 -1.80 -6.18
CA LEU A 114 -7.76 -1.77 -5.42
C LEU A 114 -7.98 -1.28 -3.99
N GLY A 115 -8.74 -0.19 -3.84
CA GLY A 115 -9.08 0.34 -2.52
C GLY A 115 -9.87 -0.66 -1.68
N LEU A 116 -10.92 -1.26 -2.26
CA LEU A 116 -11.72 -2.27 -1.58
C LEU A 116 -10.86 -3.46 -1.12
N SER A 117 -10.00 -3.96 -1.99
CA SER A 117 -9.08 -5.06 -1.68
C SER A 117 -8.13 -4.70 -0.54
N PHE A 118 -7.56 -3.49 -0.58
CA PHE A 118 -6.69 -2.99 0.48
C PHE A 118 -7.44 -2.90 1.81
N GLY A 119 -8.64 -2.32 1.83
CA GLY A 119 -9.43 -2.23 3.05
C GLY A 119 -9.80 -3.60 3.63
N LEU A 120 -10.23 -4.55 2.79
CA LEU A 120 -10.56 -5.90 3.21
C LEU A 120 -9.34 -6.69 3.72
N SER A 121 -8.13 -6.39 3.21
CA SER A 121 -6.90 -7.08 3.56
C SER A 121 -6.50 -6.91 5.02
N GLY A 122 -6.91 -5.82 5.65
CA GLY A 122 -6.52 -5.48 7.01
C GLY A 122 -6.84 -6.57 8.03
N ALA A 123 -8.02 -7.20 7.93
CA ALA A 123 -8.43 -8.26 8.84
C ALA A 123 -7.54 -9.53 8.69
N PRO A 124 -7.41 -10.18 7.52
CA PRO A 124 -6.63 -11.40 7.41
C PRO A 124 -5.12 -11.16 7.56
N LEU A 125 -4.56 -10.07 6.99
CA LEU A 125 -3.12 -9.83 7.03
C LEU A 125 -2.62 -9.49 8.44
N ASN A 126 -3.42 -8.89 9.31
CA ASN A 126 -3.03 -8.64 10.68
C ASN A 126 -3.38 -9.79 11.65
N SER A 127 -4.27 -10.71 11.26
CA SER A 127 -4.69 -11.82 12.13
C SER A 127 -3.85 -13.09 11.98
N TYR A 128 -3.39 -13.41 10.77
CA TYR A 128 -2.63 -14.65 10.52
C TYR A 128 -1.20 -14.63 11.08
N PRO A 129 -0.38 -13.56 10.95
CA PRO A 129 0.99 -13.58 11.45
C PRO A 129 1.12 -13.91 12.93
N PRO A 130 0.33 -13.32 13.84
CA PRO A 130 0.32 -13.70 15.26
C PRO A 130 -0.03 -15.18 15.51
N GLN A 131 -0.88 -15.77 14.66
CA GLN A 131 -1.24 -17.19 14.78
C GLN A 131 -0.11 -18.13 14.33
N PHE A 132 0.61 -17.73 13.29
CA PHE A 132 1.76 -18.48 12.83
C PHE A 132 2.93 -18.43 13.81
N PHE A 133 3.12 -17.28 14.48
CA PHE A 133 4.24 -17.00 15.38
C PHE A 133 3.76 -16.44 16.73
N PRO A 134 3.06 -17.20 17.57
CA PRO A 134 2.46 -16.68 18.81
C PRO A 134 3.50 -16.08 19.79
N ARG A 135 4.72 -16.65 19.80
CA ARG A 135 5.82 -16.17 20.67
C ARG A 135 6.50 -14.90 20.16
N HIS A 136 6.31 -14.57 18.87
CA HIS A 136 6.95 -13.46 18.17
C HIS A 136 5.91 -12.66 17.36
N ALA A 137 4.69 -12.55 17.87
CA ALA A 137 3.57 -11.94 17.18
C ALA A 137 3.86 -10.51 16.65
N PRO A 138 4.42 -9.58 17.44
CA PRO A 138 4.77 -8.25 16.95
C PRO A 138 5.77 -8.30 15.79
N THR A 139 6.83 -9.10 15.92
CA THR A 139 7.84 -9.25 14.86
C THR A 139 7.25 -9.83 13.57
N ALA A 140 6.32 -10.77 13.68
CA ALA A 140 5.66 -11.38 12.52
C ALA A 140 4.78 -10.36 11.78
N VAL A 141 4.09 -9.48 12.49
CA VAL A 141 3.32 -8.38 11.89
C VAL A 141 4.24 -7.36 11.23
N VAL A 142 5.33 -6.97 11.89
CA VAL A 142 6.33 -6.06 11.31
C VAL A 142 6.94 -6.65 10.03
N ALA A 143 7.28 -7.93 10.03
CA ALA A 143 7.81 -8.63 8.84
C ALA A 143 6.79 -8.59 7.67
N LEU A 144 5.50 -8.79 7.95
CA LEU A 144 4.45 -8.70 6.95
C LEU A 144 4.35 -7.28 6.36
N HIS A 145 4.31 -6.25 7.20
CA HIS A 145 4.27 -4.86 6.74
C HIS A 145 5.55 -4.45 6.00
N THR A 146 6.70 -5.02 6.37
CA THR A 146 7.96 -4.86 5.61
C THR A 146 7.81 -5.42 4.19
N LEU A 147 7.17 -6.58 4.01
CA LEU A 147 6.91 -7.13 2.67
C LEU A 147 5.96 -6.27 1.84
N ILE A 148 4.91 -5.69 2.45
CA ILE A 148 4.08 -4.69 1.77
C ILE A 148 4.97 -3.53 1.28
N GLY A 149 5.82 -2.99 2.16
CA GLY A 149 6.74 -1.90 1.82
C GLY A 149 7.74 -2.27 0.72
N LEU A 150 8.28 -3.49 0.74
CA LEU A 150 9.13 -4.01 -0.32
C LEU A 150 8.37 -4.12 -1.66
N GLY A 151 7.10 -4.53 -1.64
CA GLY A 151 6.24 -4.52 -2.82
C GLY A 151 6.07 -3.11 -3.40
N LEU A 152 5.79 -2.13 -2.54
CA LEU A 152 5.71 -0.72 -2.92
C LEU A 152 7.03 -0.20 -3.53
N MET A 153 8.17 -0.59 -2.98
CA MET A 153 9.49 -0.23 -3.48
C MET A 153 9.81 -0.87 -4.84
N VAL A 154 9.47 -2.14 -5.02
CA VAL A 154 9.80 -2.90 -6.23
C VAL A 154 8.87 -2.58 -7.39
N GLY A 155 7.61 -2.24 -7.12
CA GLY A 155 6.60 -1.99 -8.15
C GLY A 155 7.01 -0.97 -9.21
N PRO A 156 7.50 0.25 -8.86
CA PRO A 156 7.94 1.24 -9.85
C PRO A 156 9.14 0.78 -10.68
N LEU A 157 10.05 -0.03 -10.11
CA LEU A 157 11.19 -0.61 -10.83
C LEU A 157 10.70 -1.61 -11.89
N LEU A 158 9.72 -2.45 -11.56
CA LEU A 158 9.10 -3.37 -12.51
C LEU A 158 8.38 -2.60 -13.63
N ALA A 159 7.55 -1.60 -13.27
CA ALA A 159 6.85 -0.77 -14.26
C ALA A 159 7.83 -0.11 -15.23
N THR A 160 8.95 0.44 -14.72
CA THR A 160 10.02 1.04 -15.52
C THR A 160 10.71 0.02 -16.42
N GLY A 161 11.00 -1.18 -15.90
CA GLY A 161 11.62 -2.26 -16.67
C GLY A 161 10.76 -2.68 -17.87
N PHE A 162 9.46 -2.90 -17.64
CA PHE A 162 8.52 -3.19 -18.73
C PHE A 162 8.35 -2.02 -19.70
N GLY A 163 8.33 -0.78 -19.20
CA GLY A 163 8.26 0.43 -20.03
C GLY A 163 9.46 0.55 -20.97
N LYS A 164 10.70 0.35 -20.47
CA LYS A 164 11.93 0.35 -21.27
C LYS A 164 11.94 -0.72 -22.35
N ALA A 165 11.36 -1.87 -22.07
CA ALA A 165 11.22 -2.94 -23.04
C ALA A 165 10.11 -2.67 -24.10
N GLY A 166 9.39 -1.55 -24.03
CA GLY A 166 8.25 -1.25 -24.88
C GLY A 166 7.02 -2.15 -24.59
N LEU A 167 7.02 -2.85 -23.47
CA LEU A 167 6.02 -3.86 -23.08
C LEU A 167 5.29 -3.44 -21.79
N TRP A 168 4.98 -2.14 -21.64
CA TRP A 168 4.36 -1.63 -20.40
C TRP A 168 3.18 -2.47 -19.91
N ILE A 169 2.33 -2.93 -20.84
CA ILE A 169 1.15 -3.75 -20.51
C ILE A 169 1.53 -5.07 -19.82
N GLY A 170 2.74 -5.56 -20.03
CA GLY A 170 3.26 -6.75 -19.34
C GLY A 170 3.33 -6.57 -17.83
N PHE A 171 3.49 -5.34 -17.33
CA PHE A 171 3.51 -5.05 -15.91
C PHE A 171 2.17 -5.36 -15.21
N PRO A 172 1.03 -4.75 -15.58
CA PRO A 172 -0.26 -5.11 -14.98
C PRO A 172 -0.68 -6.55 -15.27
N LEU A 173 -0.33 -7.13 -16.43
CA LEU A 173 -0.61 -8.54 -16.73
C LEU A 173 0.19 -9.50 -15.85
N LEU A 174 1.46 -9.19 -15.54
CA LEU A 174 2.24 -9.94 -14.57
C LEU A 174 1.57 -9.91 -13.19
N LEU A 175 1.16 -8.73 -12.72
CA LEU A 175 0.49 -8.59 -11.43
C LEU A 175 -0.86 -9.31 -11.41
N LEU A 176 -1.60 -9.31 -12.51
CA LEU A 176 -2.83 -10.09 -12.68
C LEU A 176 -2.56 -11.61 -12.56
N ALA A 177 -1.54 -12.10 -13.26
CA ALA A 177 -1.18 -13.53 -13.23
C ALA A 177 -0.75 -13.97 -11.82
N VAL A 178 0.09 -13.18 -11.15
CA VAL A 178 0.50 -13.43 -9.76
C VAL A 178 -0.71 -13.38 -8.81
N SER A 179 -1.61 -12.41 -8.99
CA SER A 179 -2.85 -12.31 -8.20
C SER A 179 -3.74 -13.53 -8.37
N ALA A 180 -3.92 -13.99 -9.60
CA ALA A 180 -4.72 -15.20 -9.89
C ALA A 180 -4.08 -16.44 -9.23
N MET A 181 -2.78 -16.62 -9.38
CA MET A 181 -2.05 -17.72 -8.74
C MET A 181 -2.20 -17.70 -7.21
N LEU A 182 -2.01 -16.53 -6.58
CA LEU A 182 -2.12 -16.41 -5.12
C LEU A 182 -3.58 -16.53 -4.64
N THR A 183 -4.57 -16.12 -5.44
CA THR A 183 -5.99 -16.36 -5.15
C THR A 183 -6.28 -17.85 -5.09
N LEU A 184 -5.85 -18.61 -6.11
CA LEU A 184 -6.02 -20.06 -6.16
C LEU A 184 -5.28 -20.75 -5.01
N THR A 185 -4.05 -20.32 -4.72
CA THR A 185 -3.26 -20.85 -3.60
C THR A 185 -3.96 -20.59 -2.26
N ALA A 186 -4.42 -19.36 -2.01
CA ALA A 186 -5.11 -19.01 -0.76
C ALA A 186 -6.46 -19.73 -0.60
N ALA A 187 -7.12 -20.05 -1.71
CA ALA A 187 -8.36 -20.83 -1.70
C ALA A 187 -8.11 -22.33 -1.43
N ALA A 188 -6.99 -22.88 -1.95
CA ALA A 188 -6.67 -24.31 -1.87
C ALA A 188 -5.98 -24.70 -0.56
N VAL A 189 -5.17 -23.82 0.03
CA VAL A 189 -4.41 -24.06 1.25
C VAL A 189 -5.32 -23.99 2.47
N ARG A 190 -5.21 -24.93 3.40
CA ARG A 190 -5.90 -24.86 4.69
C ARG A 190 -5.17 -23.88 5.61
N LEU A 191 -5.76 -22.73 5.83
CA LEU A 191 -5.30 -21.75 6.81
C LEU A 191 -5.84 -22.11 8.21
N PRO A 192 -5.14 -21.72 9.30
CA PRO A 192 -5.63 -21.91 10.64
C PRO A 192 -7.02 -21.26 10.79
N ASP A 193 -7.92 -21.96 11.41
CA ASP A 193 -9.17 -21.33 11.84
C ASP A 193 -8.84 -20.41 13.02
N VAL A 194 -8.68 -19.14 12.70
CA VAL A 194 -8.55 -18.08 13.70
C VAL A 194 -9.98 -17.90 14.22
N GLY A 195 -10.35 -18.77 15.18
CA GLY A 195 -11.62 -18.63 15.89
C GLY A 195 -11.79 -17.16 16.26
N SER A 196 -12.97 -16.61 16.07
CA SER A 196 -13.31 -15.27 16.52
C SER A 196 -12.86 -15.18 17.99
N GLN A 197 -11.63 -14.65 18.20
CA GLN A 197 -11.25 -14.31 19.56
C GLN A 197 -12.34 -13.37 20.06
N PRO A 198 -12.93 -13.66 21.22
CA PRO A 198 -13.86 -12.74 21.81
C PRO A 198 -13.13 -11.39 21.87
N GLN A 199 -13.63 -10.45 21.12
CA GLN A 199 -13.17 -9.06 21.16
C GLN A 199 -13.76 -8.42 22.43
N ASP A 200 -13.82 -9.22 23.52
CA ASP A 200 -14.43 -8.86 24.79
C ASP A 200 -13.67 -7.80 25.57
N GLN A 201 -12.58 -7.27 25.01
CA GLN A 201 -11.81 -6.22 25.69
C GLN A 201 -11.65 -4.92 24.89
N VAL A 202 -12.17 -4.84 23.67
CA VAL A 202 -12.32 -3.50 23.07
C VAL A 202 -13.68 -2.98 23.55
N SER A 203 -13.63 -2.04 24.47
CA SER A 203 -14.81 -1.30 24.95
C SER A 203 -15.76 -1.06 23.79
N ALA A 204 -17.01 -1.54 23.94
CA ALA A 204 -18.00 -1.60 22.86
C ALA A 204 -18.41 -0.24 22.28
N ASN A 205 -17.92 0.86 22.85
CA ASN A 205 -18.18 2.20 22.36
C ASN A 205 -16.88 2.85 21.90
N PRO A 206 -16.75 3.19 20.60
CA PRO A 206 -15.64 4.01 20.15
C PRO A 206 -15.69 5.32 20.96
N PRO A 207 -14.52 5.86 21.38
CA PRO A 207 -14.45 7.05 22.21
C PRO A 207 -14.79 8.33 21.40
N LEU A 208 -15.91 8.32 20.69
CA LEU A 208 -16.35 9.41 19.82
C LEU A 208 -16.59 10.74 20.60
N SER A 209 -16.78 10.65 21.92
CA SER A 209 -16.87 11.81 22.81
C SER A 209 -15.51 12.35 23.25
N SER A 210 -14.42 11.65 22.97
CA SER A 210 -13.07 12.06 23.38
C SER A 210 -12.46 13.03 22.36
N GLY A 211 -12.05 14.22 22.79
CA GLY A 211 -11.31 15.17 21.96
C GLY A 211 -9.96 14.59 21.49
N ALA A 212 -9.30 13.75 22.31
CA ALA A 212 -8.08 13.07 21.92
C ALA A 212 -8.30 12.12 20.74
N PHE A 213 -9.42 11.39 20.69
CA PHE A 213 -9.77 10.54 19.54
C PHE A 213 -9.81 11.35 18.23
N TRP A 214 -10.51 12.47 18.24
CA TRP A 214 -10.63 13.31 17.03
C TRP A 214 -9.32 13.99 16.65
N MET A 215 -8.49 14.34 17.63
CA MET A 215 -7.16 14.87 17.37
C MET A 215 -6.28 13.82 16.66
N PHE A 216 -6.23 12.57 17.17
CA PHE A 216 -5.47 11.51 16.51
C PHE A 216 -6.04 11.13 15.15
N ALA A 217 -7.37 11.13 14.99
CA ALA A 217 -8.01 10.91 13.70
C ALA A 217 -7.62 11.99 12.68
N ALA A 218 -7.61 13.26 13.08
CA ALA A 218 -7.18 14.37 12.23
C ALA A 218 -5.70 14.23 11.83
N ILE A 219 -4.81 13.88 12.77
CA ILE A 219 -3.39 13.64 12.50
C ILE A 219 -3.23 12.49 11.50
N ALA A 220 -3.97 11.38 11.68
CA ALA A 220 -3.93 10.25 10.76
C ALA A 220 -4.38 10.62 9.34
N VAL A 221 -5.42 11.44 9.22
CA VAL A 221 -5.91 11.95 7.92
C VAL A 221 -4.86 12.86 7.27
N LEU A 222 -4.29 13.80 8.01
CA LEU A 222 -3.24 14.71 7.49
C LEU A 222 -2.00 13.93 7.05
N TYR A 223 -1.61 12.92 7.83
CA TYR A 223 -0.53 12.02 7.46
C TYR A 223 -0.84 11.28 6.15
N ALA A 224 -2.04 10.69 6.04
CA ALA A 224 -2.44 9.97 4.83
C ALA A 224 -2.44 10.87 3.57
N PHE A 225 -2.82 12.14 3.71
CA PHE A 225 -2.71 13.11 2.62
C PHE A 225 -1.25 13.41 2.27
N ALA A 226 -0.38 13.61 3.25
CA ALA A 226 1.04 13.88 3.01
C ALA A 226 1.73 12.68 2.33
N GLU A 227 1.55 11.46 2.87
CA GLU A 227 2.06 10.22 2.29
C GLU A 227 1.52 9.99 0.88
N GLY A 228 0.21 10.14 0.69
CA GLY A 228 -0.45 9.97 -0.59
C GLY A 228 0.02 11.00 -1.63
N THR A 229 0.33 12.23 -1.23
CA THR A 229 0.90 13.23 -2.13
C THR A 229 2.26 12.77 -2.66
N PHE A 230 3.18 12.33 -1.80
CA PHE A 230 4.44 11.79 -2.25
C PHE A 230 4.28 10.51 -3.08
N GLY A 231 3.46 9.56 -2.61
CA GLY A 231 3.27 8.27 -3.26
C GLY A 231 2.59 8.36 -4.63
N ASN A 232 1.63 9.25 -4.80
CA ASN A 232 0.83 9.31 -6.03
C ASN A 232 1.37 10.32 -7.04
N TRP A 233 2.02 11.40 -6.60
CA TRP A 233 2.44 12.50 -7.48
C TRP A 233 3.94 12.53 -7.78
N ALA A 234 4.76 11.70 -7.13
CA ALA A 234 6.21 11.68 -7.30
C ALA A 234 6.64 11.66 -8.76
N VAL A 235 6.12 10.70 -9.52
CA VAL A 235 6.52 10.47 -10.91
C VAL A 235 6.15 11.66 -11.78
N ILE A 236 4.90 12.14 -11.69
CA ILE A 236 4.42 13.29 -12.46
C ILE A 236 5.18 14.56 -12.10
N TYR A 237 5.33 14.84 -10.79
CA TYR A 237 6.03 16.05 -10.35
C TYR A 237 7.47 16.10 -10.85
N LEU A 238 8.22 15.02 -10.71
CA LEU A 238 9.61 15.00 -11.13
C LEU A 238 9.76 14.97 -12.66
N SER A 239 8.89 14.26 -13.39
CA SER A 239 9.00 14.17 -14.86
C SER A 239 8.40 15.37 -15.58
N GLU A 240 7.21 15.83 -15.18
CA GLU A 240 6.49 16.88 -15.92
C GLU A 240 6.78 18.30 -15.39
N VAL A 241 6.90 18.48 -14.06
CA VAL A 241 7.16 19.81 -13.48
C VAL A 241 8.66 20.08 -13.40
N LYS A 242 9.45 19.09 -12.99
CA LYS A 242 10.90 19.24 -12.83
C LYS A 242 11.70 18.83 -14.08
N GLN A 243 11.02 18.28 -15.10
CA GLN A 243 11.63 17.86 -16.36
C GLN A 243 12.80 16.88 -16.18
N LEU A 244 12.75 16.09 -15.07
CA LEU A 244 13.75 15.04 -14.84
C LEU A 244 13.42 13.81 -15.71
N PRO A 245 14.44 13.00 -16.08
CA PRO A 245 14.19 11.75 -16.82
C PRO A 245 13.14 10.87 -16.13
N ALA A 246 12.22 10.27 -16.90
CA ALA A 246 11.15 9.42 -16.37
C ALA A 246 11.66 8.29 -15.49
N GLU A 247 12.85 7.78 -15.77
CA GLU A 247 13.53 6.75 -14.97
C GLU A 247 13.89 7.26 -13.57
N VAL A 248 14.39 8.50 -13.48
CA VAL A 248 14.72 9.14 -12.20
C VAL A 248 13.44 9.37 -11.40
N ALA A 249 12.37 9.81 -12.06
CA ALA A 249 11.06 10.00 -11.41
C ALA A 249 10.49 8.69 -10.84
N ALA A 250 10.55 7.61 -11.62
CA ALA A 250 10.11 6.29 -11.15
C ALA A 250 11.01 5.74 -10.03
N LEU A 251 12.34 5.95 -10.14
CA LEU A 251 13.30 5.57 -9.09
C LEU A 251 13.04 6.35 -7.79
N ALA A 252 12.66 7.64 -7.86
CA ALA A 252 12.34 8.43 -6.69
C ALA A 252 11.14 7.87 -5.92
N LEU A 253 10.13 7.35 -6.62
CA LEU A 253 9.00 6.66 -5.99
C LEU A 253 9.47 5.38 -5.27
N SER A 254 10.35 4.60 -5.87
CA SER A 254 10.96 3.42 -5.23
C SER A 254 11.82 3.80 -4.02
N VAL A 255 12.59 4.87 -4.14
CA VAL A 255 13.44 5.40 -3.05
C VAL A 255 12.57 5.88 -1.89
N PHE A 256 11.46 6.57 -2.16
CA PHE A 256 10.51 6.98 -1.13
C PHE A 256 10.00 5.79 -0.31
N TRP A 257 9.49 4.75 -0.97
CA TRP A 257 8.98 3.57 -0.29
C TRP A 257 10.08 2.75 0.40
N GLY A 258 11.25 2.62 -0.23
CA GLY A 258 12.42 1.96 0.36
C GLY A 258 12.94 2.67 1.60
N ALA A 259 13.00 4.00 1.56
CA ALA A 259 13.39 4.83 2.69
C ALA A 259 12.37 4.74 3.85
N MET A 260 11.08 4.63 3.53
CA MET A 260 10.04 4.39 4.55
C MET A 260 10.26 3.04 5.26
N VAL A 261 10.56 1.97 4.53
CA VAL A 261 10.87 0.66 5.12
C VAL A 261 12.14 0.76 5.98
N ALA A 262 13.20 1.36 5.47
CA ALA A 262 14.45 1.56 6.21
C ALA A 262 14.22 2.41 7.47
N GLY A 263 13.40 3.45 7.36
CA GLY A 263 13.04 4.33 8.47
C GLY A 263 12.31 3.60 9.59
N ARG A 264 11.39 2.67 9.28
CA ARG A 264 10.71 1.83 10.28
C ARG A 264 11.70 0.99 11.06
N LEU A 265 12.68 0.38 10.38
CA LEU A 265 13.73 -0.39 11.04
C LEU A 265 14.64 0.50 11.89
N LEU A 266 14.98 1.69 11.38
CA LEU A 266 15.76 2.67 12.11
C LEU A 266 15.05 3.14 13.39
N VAL A 267 13.76 3.48 13.30
CA VAL A 267 12.95 3.90 14.44
C VAL A 267 12.87 2.78 15.48
N ALA A 268 12.70 1.52 15.08
CA ALA A 268 12.69 0.39 16.00
C ALA A 268 13.98 0.29 16.84
N VAL A 269 15.12 0.71 16.29
CA VAL A 269 16.40 0.80 17.01
C VAL A 269 16.49 2.08 17.84
N LEU A 270 16.04 3.21 17.31
CA LEU A 270 16.16 4.52 17.95
C LEU A 270 15.31 4.64 19.22
N VAL A 271 14.12 4.00 19.28
CA VAL A 271 13.25 4.04 20.47
C VAL A 271 13.90 3.46 21.73
N ALA A 272 14.95 2.65 21.57
CA ALA A 272 15.75 2.18 22.70
C ALA A 272 16.62 3.28 23.36
N ARG A 273 16.84 4.41 22.66
CA ARG A 273 17.74 5.50 23.11
C ARG A 273 17.08 6.87 23.10
N ILE A 274 16.03 7.07 22.32
CA ILE A 274 15.35 8.36 22.14
C ILE A 274 13.88 8.15 22.52
N ALA A 275 13.34 9.07 23.32
CA ALA A 275 11.93 9.01 23.72
C ALA A 275 11.02 8.97 22.46
N PRO A 276 10.06 8.03 22.38
CA PRO A 276 9.17 7.89 21.20
C PRO A 276 8.47 9.19 20.80
N LEU A 277 8.09 10.00 21.78
CA LEU A 277 7.45 11.31 21.54
C LEU A 277 8.36 12.26 20.75
N VAL A 278 9.66 12.27 21.01
CA VAL A 278 10.62 13.13 20.30
C VAL A 278 10.70 12.71 18.83
N ILE A 279 10.79 11.40 18.57
CA ILE A 279 10.79 10.86 17.22
C ILE A 279 9.49 11.24 16.51
N TRP A 280 8.35 11.00 17.17
CA TRP A 280 7.02 11.26 16.60
C TRP A 280 6.78 12.75 16.28
N LEU A 281 7.31 13.68 17.08
CA LEU A 281 7.23 15.12 16.82
C LEU A 281 8.24 15.60 15.76
N ALA A 282 9.42 14.96 15.65
CA ALA A 282 10.44 15.35 14.67
C ALA A 282 10.02 14.99 13.24
N LEU A 283 9.30 13.88 13.02
CA LEU A 283 8.94 13.41 11.68
C LEU A 283 8.02 14.37 10.90
N PRO A 284 6.95 14.97 11.49
CA PRO A 284 6.17 15.99 10.80
C PRO A 284 6.97 17.24 10.44
N VAL A 285 7.92 17.64 11.29
CA VAL A 285 8.82 18.78 11.02
C VAL A 285 9.70 18.46 9.82
N LEU A 286 10.29 17.26 9.80
CA LEU A 286 11.07 16.79 8.64
C LEU A 286 10.21 16.75 7.38
N MET A 287 8.97 16.25 7.46
CA MET A 287 8.03 16.23 6.34
C MET A 287 7.76 17.64 5.81
N ALA A 288 7.46 18.59 6.71
CA ALA A 288 7.23 19.99 6.32
C ALA A 288 8.47 20.60 5.66
N ALA A 289 9.67 20.33 6.19
CA ALA A 289 10.92 20.80 5.60
C ALA A 289 11.12 20.22 4.18
N VAL A 290 10.82 18.94 3.98
CA VAL A 290 10.91 18.32 2.65
C VAL A 290 9.92 18.97 1.67
N PHE A 291 8.67 19.23 2.06
CA PHE A 291 7.70 19.93 1.20
C PHE A 291 8.20 21.32 0.78
N LEU A 292 8.81 22.06 1.71
CA LEU A 292 9.38 23.39 1.40
C LEU A 292 10.60 23.32 0.48
N LEU A 293 11.34 22.23 0.51
CA LEU A 293 12.54 22.02 -0.32
C LEU A 293 12.24 21.39 -1.68
N LEU A 294 11.05 20.78 -1.88
CA LEU A 294 10.68 20.15 -3.16
C LEU A 294 10.85 21.07 -4.38
N PRO A 295 10.54 22.39 -4.33
CA PRO A 295 10.80 23.28 -5.46
C PRO A 295 12.26 23.33 -5.89
N ALA A 296 13.21 23.00 -5.03
CA ALA A 296 14.64 22.94 -5.36
C ALA A 296 15.08 21.62 -6.04
N ALA A 297 14.19 20.63 -6.21
CA ALA A 297 14.48 19.32 -6.81
C ALA A 297 14.78 19.40 -8.33
N ASN A 298 15.76 20.19 -8.73
CA ASN A 298 16.11 20.45 -10.14
C ASN A 298 17.21 19.51 -10.69
N THR A 299 17.73 18.61 -9.86
CA THR A 299 18.72 17.60 -10.26
C THR A 299 18.28 16.21 -9.82
N PRO A 300 18.70 15.15 -10.53
CA PRO A 300 18.41 13.76 -10.12
C PRO A 300 18.79 13.46 -8.67
N THR A 301 20.01 13.85 -8.27
CA THR A 301 20.51 13.58 -6.91
C THR A 301 19.66 14.27 -5.84
N LEU A 302 19.30 15.54 -6.05
CA LEU A 302 18.51 16.28 -5.08
C LEU A 302 17.06 15.76 -5.04
N GLY A 303 16.48 15.43 -6.20
CA GLY A 303 15.16 14.80 -6.27
C GLY A 303 15.11 13.48 -5.49
N LEU A 304 16.06 12.57 -5.77
CA LEU A 304 16.15 11.29 -5.06
C LEU A 304 16.38 11.48 -3.55
N GLY A 305 17.25 12.42 -3.16
CA GLY A 305 17.53 12.72 -1.76
C GLY A 305 16.31 13.25 -1.00
N LEU A 306 15.54 14.15 -1.60
CA LEU A 306 14.32 14.68 -0.98
C LEU A 306 13.22 13.60 -0.86
N PHE A 307 13.07 12.72 -1.85
CA PHE A 307 12.14 11.61 -1.75
C PHE A 307 12.58 10.55 -0.73
N ALA A 308 13.89 10.32 -0.56
CA ALA A 308 14.41 9.50 0.53
C ALA A 308 14.08 10.11 1.91
N LEU A 309 14.30 11.41 2.08
CA LEU A 309 13.96 12.11 3.33
C LEU A 309 12.44 12.11 3.59
N ALA A 310 11.62 12.27 2.54
CA ALA A 310 10.17 12.13 2.65
C ALA A 310 9.76 10.74 3.15
N GLY A 311 10.34 9.69 2.58
CA GLY A 311 10.09 8.31 3.01
C GLY A 311 10.48 8.07 4.47
N LEU A 312 11.65 8.56 4.90
CA LEU A 312 12.05 8.52 6.30
C LEU A 312 11.07 9.29 7.20
N ALA A 313 10.61 10.46 6.77
CA ALA A 313 9.64 11.26 7.52
C ALA A 313 8.28 10.56 7.68
N CYS A 314 7.87 9.74 6.70
CA CYS A 314 6.63 8.95 6.76
C CYS A 314 6.76 7.65 7.57
N SER A 315 7.95 7.25 8.04
CA SER A 315 8.21 5.87 8.45
C SER A 315 7.56 5.42 9.76
N ALA A 316 7.26 6.33 10.69
CA ALA A 316 6.85 5.96 12.05
C ALA A 316 5.48 6.50 12.51
N PHE A 317 4.63 6.93 11.59
CA PHE A 317 3.26 7.34 11.94
C PHE A 317 2.35 6.15 12.22
N PHE A 318 2.58 5.04 11.52
CA PHE A 318 1.92 3.77 11.78
C PHE A 318 3.00 2.69 11.91
N PRO A 319 2.93 1.87 12.97
CA PRO A 319 3.87 0.78 13.19
C PRO A 319 3.77 -0.31 12.12
#